data_7bd4d213494a24356a99146703802d66
#
_entry.id   7bd4d213494a24356a99146703802d66
#
_cell.length_a   1.000
_cell.length_b   1.000
_cell.length_c   1.000
_cell.angle_alpha   90.00
_cell.angle_beta   90.00
_cell.angle_gamma   90.00
#
_symmetry.space_group_name_H-M   'P 1'
#
loop_
_entity.id
_entity.type
_entity.pdbx_description
1 polymer ?
#
loop_
_entity_poly.entity_id
_entity_poly.type
_entity_poly.pdbx_seq_one_letter_code
_entity_poly.pdbx_strand_id
1 'polypeptide(L)'
;MLNMKPNRKSEAGFTLVEIAIVMVIIGLLIGGILKGQAMIQNAKVKRVVKQADELRAAVMTFYDKYGVYPGDENLVPVPSGGGDNEGNGNGQITGSEVFEVYNDLGLAGLISGSYNGTSDLPSHAFGGPVRLQWLDPGPGTAKHYFRFDNLPAEVCLEIDTKYDDGVWNTGSIAGSVPYNNGTTVPRLYSLF
;
A
#
# COMPACT_ATOMS: atom_id res chain seq x y z
N MET A 1 48.02 -46.81 46.01
CA MET A 1 47.47 -46.31 44.73
C MET A 1 45.97 -46.56 44.74
N LEU A 2 45.18 -45.50 44.98
CA LEU A 2 43.73 -45.58 44.86
C LEU A 2 43.31 -45.42 43.40
N ASN A 3 42.66 -46.45 42.88
CA ASN A 3 42.15 -46.47 41.52
C ASN A 3 40.74 -45.78 41.51
N MET A 4 40.69 -44.48 41.19
CA MET A 4 39.42 -43.76 41.04
C MET A 4 38.80 -44.16 39.70
N LYS A 5 37.72 -44.95 39.72
CA LYS A 5 36.87 -45.19 38.55
C LYS A 5 36.15 -43.90 38.16
N PRO A 6 36.18 -43.46 36.90
CA PRO A 6 35.38 -42.31 36.46
C PRO A 6 33.90 -42.66 36.58
N ASN A 7 33.14 -41.82 37.26
CA ASN A 7 31.69 -41.90 37.38
C ASN A 7 31.08 -41.49 36.02
N ARG A 8 30.74 -42.43 35.15
CA ARG A 8 30.00 -42.20 33.91
C ARG A 8 28.57 -41.85 34.29
N LYS A 9 28.23 -40.56 34.20
CA LYS A 9 26.81 -40.14 34.24
C LYS A 9 26.12 -40.81 33.05
N SER A 10 25.03 -41.56 33.31
CA SER A 10 24.20 -42.11 32.23
C SER A 10 23.53 -40.95 31.49
N GLU A 11 23.89 -40.72 30.25
CA GLU A 11 23.16 -39.81 29.41
C GLU A 11 21.86 -40.51 28.99
N ALA A 12 20.74 -39.97 29.48
CA ALA A 12 19.41 -40.41 29.08
C ALA A 12 19.19 -39.96 27.62
N GLY A 13 19.13 -40.88 26.69
CA GLY A 13 18.78 -40.62 25.30
C GLY A 13 17.28 -40.36 25.13
N PHE A 14 16.90 -39.55 24.16
CA PHE A 14 15.49 -39.30 23.84
C PHE A 14 14.82 -40.57 23.29
N THR A 15 13.55 -40.74 23.66
CA THR A 15 12.73 -41.82 23.10
C THR A 15 12.25 -41.49 21.68
N LEU A 16 12.02 -42.53 20.87
CA LEU A 16 11.45 -42.37 19.53
C LEU A 16 10.09 -41.65 19.55
N VAL A 17 9.31 -41.88 20.63
CA VAL A 17 7.97 -41.25 20.78
C VAL A 17 8.09 -39.77 21.08
N GLU A 18 9.05 -39.34 21.88
CA GLU A 18 9.29 -37.91 22.16
C GLU A 18 9.65 -37.16 20.89
N ILE A 19 10.56 -37.69 20.07
CA ILE A 19 10.93 -37.07 18.79
C ILE A 19 9.76 -37.07 17.81
N ALA A 20 8.96 -38.16 17.76
CA ALA A 20 7.81 -38.23 16.87
C ALA A 20 6.75 -37.17 17.19
N ILE A 21 6.42 -36.97 18.47
CA ILE A 21 5.46 -35.94 18.93
C ILE A 21 5.97 -34.54 18.58
N VAL A 22 7.23 -34.24 18.81
CA VAL A 22 7.85 -32.95 18.50
C VAL A 22 7.76 -32.66 17.00
N MET A 23 8.06 -33.63 16.13
CA MET A 23 7.98 -33.46 14.67
C MET A 23 6.55 -33.18 14.20
N VAL A 24 5.54 -33.85 14.79
CA VAL A 24 4.13 -33.58 14.46
C VAL A 24 3.74 -32.15 14.86
N ILE A 25 4.12 -31.71 16.07
CA ILE A 25 3.81 -30.34 16.53
C ILE A 25 4.48 -29.31 15.64
N ILE A 26 5.76 -29.48 15.31
CA ILE A 26 6.50 -28.57 14.42
C ILE A 26 5.82 -28.50 13.03
N GLY A 27 5.44 -29.65 12.47
CA GLY A 27 4.74 -29.72 11.18
C GLY A 27 3.42 -28.95 11.19
N LEU A 28 2.61 -29.08 12.24
CA LEU A 28 1.36 -28.34 12.39
C LEU A 28 1.61 -26.83 12.57
N LEU A 29 2.61 -26.45 13.35
CA LEU A 29 2.98 -25.04 13.55
C LEU A 29 3.44 -24.39 12.24
N ILE A 30 4.32 -25.04 11.48
CA ILE A 30 4.81 -24.51 10.19
C ILE A 30 3.64 -24.37 9.21
N GLY A 31 2.78 -25.37 9.08
CA GLY A 31 1.58 -25.31 8.23
C GLY A 31 0.64 -24.16 8.62
N GLY A 32 0.43 -23.96 9.92
CA GLY A 32 -0.38 -22.85 10.46
C GLY A 32 0.21 -21.48 10.13
N ILE A 33 1.52 -21.32 10.31
CA ILE A 33 2.24 -20.06 10.03
C ILE A 33 2.17 -19.71 8.54
N LEU A 34 2.44 -20.66 7.64
CA LEU A 34 2.40 -20.43 6.20
C LEU A 34 1.00 -20.00 5.73
N LYS A 35 -0.05 -20.66 6.23
CA LYS A 35 -1.43 -20.29 5.92
C LYS A 35 -1.77 -18.90 6.47
N GLY A 36 -1.31 -18.57 7.69
CA GLY A 36 -1.49 -17.25 8.29
C GLY A 36 -0.82 -16.13 7.49
N GLN A 37 0.40 -16.35 6.99
CA GLN A 37 1.12 -15.40 6.15
C GLN A 37 0.37 -15.12 4.84
N ALA A 38 -0.14 -16.14 4.17
CA ALA A 38 -0.95 -15.96 2.96
C ALA A 38 -2.22 -15.14 3.23
N MET A 39 -2.90 -15.36 4.35
CA MET A 39 -4.07 -14.57 4.74
C MET A 39 -3.73 -13.09 4.98
N ILE A 40 -2.59 -12.80 5.64
CA ILE A 40 -2.11 -11.44 5.87
C ILE A 40 -1.79 -10.75 4.55
N GLN A 41 -1.14 -11.44 3.62
CA GLN A 41 -0.82 -10.92 2.29
C GLN A 41 -2.10 -10.53 1.54
N ASN A 42 -3.08 -11.43 1.47
CA ASN A 42 -4.37 -11.18 0.84
C ASN A 42 -5.12 -10.01 1.50
N ALA A 43 -5.04 -9.86 2.82
CA ALA A 43 -5.64 -8.75 3.53
C ALA A 43 -4.96 -7.41 3.18
N LYS A 44 -3.63 -7.38 3.02
CA LYS A 44 -2.90 -6.20 2.58
C LYS A 44 -3.26 -5.79 1.15
N VAL A 45 -3.39 -6.74 0.21
CA VAL A 45 -3.83 -6.47 -1.16
C VAL A 45 -5.21 -5.82 -1.17
N LYS A 46 -6.18 -6.42 -0.45
CA LYS A 46 -7.52 -5.84 -0.32
C LYS A 46 -7.51 -4.45 0.30
N ARG A 47 -6.61 -4.19 1.26
CA ARG A 47 -6.47 -2.87 1.89
C ARG A 47 -5.98 -1.82 0.92
N VAL A 48 -5.05 -2.14 -0.01
CA VAL A 48 -4.58 -1.20 -1.05
C VAL A 48 -5.75 -0.78 -1.95
N VAL A 49 -6.52 -1.74 -2.44
CA VAL A 49 -7.68 -1.45 -3.32
C VAL A 49 -8.72 -0.63 -2.57
N LYS A 50 -9.08 -1.04 -1.35
CA LYS A 50 -10.04 -0.31 -0.52
C LYS A 50 -9.59 1.13 -0.24
N GLN A 51 -8.29 1.35 -0.03
CA GLN A 51 -7.72 2.68 0.17
C GLN A 51 -7.89 3.56 -1.08
N ALA A 52 -7.69 2.99 -2.29
CA ALA A 52 -7.96 3.72 -3.53
C ALA A 52 -9.43 4.16 -3.62
N ASP A 53 -10.36 3.27 -3.29
CA ASP A 53 -11.80 3.57 -3.32
C ASP A 53 -12.20 4.59 -2.25
N GLU A 54 -11.66 4.48 -1.04
CA GLU A 54 -11.87 5.46 0.04
C GLU A 54 -11.37 6.86 -0.36
N LEU A 55 -10.17 6.94 -0.96
CA LEU A 55 -9.60 8.21 -1.44
C LEU A 55 -10.39 8.78 -2.62
N ARG A 56 -10.81 7.93 -3.58
CA ARG A 56 -11.66 8.36 -4.70
C ARG A 56 -12.98 8.96 -4.20
N ALA A 57 -13.63 8.31 -3.25
CA ALA A 57 -14.85 8.83 -2.65
C ALA A 57 -14.62 10.16 -1.93
N ALA A 58 -13.52 10.32 -1.19
CA ALA A 58 -13.17 11.56 -0.51
C ALA A 58 -12.92 12.70 -1.51
N VAL A 59 -12.14 12.48 -2.57
CA VAL A 59 -11.87 13.48 -3.62
C VAL A 59 -13.14 13.90 -4.34
N MET A 60 -14.02 12.93 -4.70
CA MET A 60 -15.29 13.26 -5.33
C MET A 60 -16.22 14.04 -4.41
N THR A 61 -16.26 13.70 -3.11
CA THR A 61 -17.04 14.45 -2.12
C THR A 61 -16.51 15.88 -1.97
N PHE A 62 -15.20 16.06 -2.01
CA PHE A 62 -14.58 17.40 -2.00
C PHE A 62 -14.99 18.18 -3.25
N TYR A 63 -14.88 17.56 -4.44
CA TYR A 63 -15.26 18.17 -5.70
C TYR A 63 -16.74 18.55 -5.74
N ASP A 64 -17.63 17.67 -5.28
CA ASP A 64 -19.07 17.95 -5.22
C ASP A 64 -19.39 19.13 -4.29
N LYS A 65 -18.62 19.29 -3.21
CA LYS A 65 -18.83 20.35 -2.22
C LYS A 65 -18.29 21.71 -2.66
N TYR A 66 -17.12 21.72 -3.29
CA TYR A 66 -16.37 22.95 -3.58
C TYR A 66 -16.26 23.30 -5.08
N GLY A 67 -16.54 22.34 -5.97
CA GLY A 67 -16.49 22.51 -7.43
C GLY A 67 -15.10 22.47 -8.04
N VAL A 68 -14.07 22.15 -7.24
CA VAL A 68 -12.65 22.07 -7.62
C VAL A 68 -12.02 20.83 -7.01
N TYR A 69 -10.92 20.36 -7.59
CA TYR A 69 -10.16 19.25 -7.01
C TYR A 69 -9.39 19.67 -5.77
N PRO A 70 -9.27 18.81 -4.74
CA PRO A 70 -8.37 19.07 -3.62
C PRO A 70 -6.93 19.17 -4.13
N GLY A 71 -6.14 20.07 -3.59
CA GLY A 71 -4.77 20.35 -4.01
C GLY A 71 -4.64 21.29 -5.20
N ASP A 72 -5.65 21.37 -6.08
CA ASP A 72 -5.70 22.32 -7.22
C ASP A 72 -6.60 23.53 -6.91
N GLU A 73 -7.23 23.57 -5.74
CA GLU A 73 -8.13 24.64 -5.38
C GLU A 73 -7.36 25.96 -5.17
N ASN A 74 -7.97 27.10 -5.56
CA ASN A 74 -7.45 28.45 -5.39
C ASN A 74 -8.49 29.40 -4.78
N LEU A 75 -9.41 28.87 -3.99
CA LEU A 75 -10.56 29.55 -3.42
C LEU A 75 -10.32 29.85 -1.93
N VAL A 76 -9.99 31.05 -1.56
CA VAL A 76 -9.82 31.48 -0.16
C VAL A 76 -11.18 31.74 0.50
N PRO A 77 -11.51 31.17 1.66
CA PRO A 77 -10.85 30.15 2.48
C PRO A 77 -11.46 28.75 2.24
N VAL A 78 -10.92 27.95 1.33
CA VAL A 78 -11.43 26.61 1.02
C VAL A 78 -10.27 25.61 0.98
N PRO A 79 -10.34 24.51 1.77
CA PRO A 79 -11.24 24.31 2.91
C PRO A 79 -10.85 25.25 4.08
N SER A 80 -11.80 25.76 4.81
CA SER A 80 -11.54 26.68 5.90
C SER A 80 -10.66 26.07 6.99
N GLY A 81 -9.47 26.63 7.19
CA GLY A 81 -8.51 26.19 8.20
C GLY A 81 -7.15 26.89 7.98
N GLY A 82 -6.38 27.14 9.03
CA GLY A 82 -5.03 27.68 8.87
C GLY A 82 -4.07 26.60 8.37
N GLY A 83 -3.22 26.94 7.41
CA GLY A 83 -2.21 26.02 6.86
C GLY A 83 -2.61 25.37 5.54
N ASP A 84 -3.63 25.91 4.91
CA ASP A 84 -4.00 25.64 3.54
C ASP A 84 -3.04 26.36 2.59
N ASN A 85 -2.49 25.63 1.64
CA ASN A 85 -1.70 26.16 0.54
C ASN A 85 -2.57 26.08 -0.72
N GLU A 86 -2.69 27.18 -1.42
CA GLU A 86 -3.55 27.24 -2.60
C GLU A 86 -2.88 26.60 -3.81
N GLY A 87 -3.66 25.82 -4.58
CA GLY A 87 -3.30 25.33 -5.90
C GLY A 87 -3.41 26.43 -6.95
N ASN A 88 -3.46 26.04 -8.21
CA ASN A 88 -3.51 27.00 -9.32
C ASN A 88 -4.87 27.04 -10.06
N GLY A 89 -5.80 26.14 -9.72
CA GLY A 89 -7.17 26.06 -10.26
C GLY A 89 -7.26 25.67 -11.73
N ASN A 90 -6.27 24.94 -12.26
CA ASN A 90 -6.22 24.58 -13.67
C ASN A 90 -6.90 23.24 -14.00
N GLY A 91 -7.44 22.54 -13.01
CA GLY A 91 -8.09 21.22 -13.14
C GLY A 91 -7.09 20.06 -13.18
N GLN A 92 -5.80 20.27 -12.88
CA GLN A 92 -4.75 19.26 -12.96
C GLN A 92 -3.89 19.27 -11.68
N ILE A 93 -3.91 18.20 -10.94
CA ILE A 93 -3.09 18.04 -9.74
C ILE A 93 -1.65 17.71 -10.15
N THR A 94 -0.73 18.67 -10.04
CA THR A 94 0.66 18.56 -10.49
C THR A 94 1.65 19.14 -9.45
N GLY A 95 2.91 18.79 -9.55
CA GLY A 95 3.97 19.39 -8.73
C GLY A 95 3.74 19.27 -7.22
N SER A 96 3.70 20.42 -6.51
CA SER A 96 3.44 20.49 -5.06
C SER A 96 2.00 20.18 -4.68
N GLU A 97 1.03 20.43 -5.57
CA GLU A 97 -0.39 20.18 -5.35
C GLU A 97 -0.69 18.72 -4.94
N VAL A 98 0.15 17.78 -5.36
CA VAL A 98 0.07 16.36 -4.97
C VAL A 98 0.09 16.16 -3.45
N PHE A 99 0.77 17.02 -2.70
CA PHE A 99 0.81 16.98 -1.24
C PHE A 99 -0.38 17.71 -0.63
N GLU A 100 -0.83 18.80 -1.29
CA GLU A 100 -1.97 19.60 -0.87
C GLU A 100 -3.26 18.80 -0.89
N VAL A 101 -3.44 17.86 -1.84
CA VAL A 101 -4.61 16.96 -1.89
C VAL A 101 -4.98 16.41 -0.51
N TYR A 102 -3.98 15.93 0.23
CA TYR A 102 -4.23 15.28 1.52
C TYR A 102 -4.41 16.27 2.66
N ASN A 103 -3.82 17.46 2.55
CA ASN A 103 -4.06 18.56 3.46
C ASN A 103 -5.52 19.01 3.36
N ASP A 104 -6.00 19.31 2.16
CA ASP A 104 -7.37 19.74 1.89
C ASP A 104 -8.41 18.70 2.32
N LEU A 105 -8.19 17.43 1.97
CA LEU A 105 -9.06 16.35 2.39
C LEU A 105 -9.10 16.20 3.92
N GLY A 106 -7.97 16.42 4.59
CA GLY A 106 -7.86 16.40 6.05
C GLY A 106 -8.58 17.59 6.69
N LEU A 107 -8.35 18.81 6.18
CA LEU A 107 -9.01 20.03 6.64
C LEU A 107 -10.53 19.98 6.40
N ALA A 108 -10.96 19.40 5.28
CA ALA A 108 -12.38 19.17 4.98
C ALA A 108 -13.02 18.05 5.82
N GLY A 109 -12.24 17.31 6.62
CA GLY A 109 -12.72 16.20 7.45
C GLY A 109 -13.14 14.96 6.66
N LEU A 110 -12.67 14.82 5.41
CA LEU A 110 -13.03 13.72 4.52
C LEU A 110 -12.11 12.51 4.66
N ILE A 111 -10.92 12.70 5.19
CA ILE A 111 -9.98 11.62 5.56
C ILE A 111 -9.47 11.83 6.99
N SER A 112 -9.04 10.74 7.61
CA SER A 112 -8.39 10.79 8.92
C SER A 112 -6.90 11.10 8.78
N GLY A 113 -6.36 11.83 9.75
CA GLY A 113 -4.96 12.25 9.78
C GLY A 113 -4.81 13.74 9.62
N SER A 114 -3.58 14.23 9.82
CA SER A 114 -3.19 15.62 9.58
C SER A 114 -2.00 15.59 8.63
N TYR A 115 -2.09 16.33 7.56
CA TYR A 115 -1.06 16.42 6.51
C TYR A 115 -0.61 17.87 6.38
N ASN A 116 0.67 18.09 6.11
CA ASN A 116 1.27 19.44 6.08
C ASN A 116 1.20 20.13 4.71
N GLY A 117 0.64 19.47 3.69
CA GLY A 117 0.53 20.00 2.34
C GLY A 117 1.86 20.16 1.58
N THR A 118 3.01 19.78 2.15
CA THR A 118 4.33 20.00 1.54
C THR A 118 5.14 18.73 1.34
N SER A 119 4.98 17.73 2.19
CA SER A 119 5.79 16.50 2.18
C SER A 119 5.04 15.25 2.62
N ASP A 120 3.97 15.39 3.38
CA ASP A 120 3.28 14.28 3.99
C ASP A 120 2.31 13.61 3.01
N LEU A 121 2.37 12.28 2.96
CA LEU A 121 1.52 11.45 2.11
C LEU A 121 1.01 10.26 2.91
N PRO A 122 -0.22 9.79 2.66
CA PRO A 122 -0.67 8.52 3.23
C PRO A 122 0.15 7.36 2.69
N SER A 123 0.33 6.34 3.53
CA SER A 123 1.02 5.11 3.14
C SER A 123 0.02 3.98 2.89
N HIS A 124 0.30 3.12 1.92
CA HIS A 124 -0.45 1.91 1.70
C HIS A 124 0.05 0.74 2.57
N ALA A 125 -0.66 -0.38 2.56
CA ALA A 125 -0.40 -1.54 3.44
C ALA A 125 0.98 -2.20 3.28
N PHE A 126 1.74 -1.86 2.23
CA PHE A 126 3.11 -2.31 1.98
C PHE A 126 4.16 -1.23 2.30
N GLY A 127 3.75 -0.07 2.84
CA GLY A 127 4.63 0.98 3.38
C GLY A 127 5.04 2.08 2.40
N GLY A 128 4.70 1.99 1.11
CA GLY A 128 4.98 3.05 0.15
C GLY A 128 3.93 4.18 0.19
N PRO A 129 4.27 5.39 -0.29
CA PRO A 129 3.34 6.50 -0.35
C PRO A 129 2.28 6.32 -1.44
N VAL A 130 1.12 6.96 -1.20
CA VAL A 130 0.02 7.05 -2.18
C VAL A 130 -0.11 8.51 -2.62
N ARG A 131 -0.21 8.74 -3.91
CA ARG A 131 -0.39 10.07 -4.52
C ARG A 131 -1.60 10.08 -5.43
N LEU A 132 -2.28 11.23 -5.51
CA LEU A 132 -3.18 11.55 -6.61
C LEU A 132 -2.48 12.60 -7.48
N GLN A 133 -2.35 12.35 -8.77
CA GLN A 133 -1.71 13.30 -9.67
C GLN A 133 -2.21 13.17 -11.11
N TRP A 134 -2.11 14.28 -11.85
CA TRP A 134 -2.33 14.34 -13.30
C TRP A 134 -1.06 13.90 -14.01
N LEU A 135 -1.14 12.83 -14.80
CA LEU A 135 -0.01 12.29 -15.56
C LEU A 135 -0.50 11.36 -16.68
N ASP A 136 0.42 11.02 -17.58
CA ASP A 136 0.25 9.98 -18.60
C ASP A 136 1.20 8.82 -18.27
N PRO A 137 0.73 7.70 -17.71
CA PRO A 137 1.58 6.55 -17.36
C PRO A 137 1.99 5.72 -18.57
N GLY A 138 1.42 5.96 -19.73
CA GLY A 138 1.68 5.24 -20.99
C GLY A 138 1.17 6.03 -22.19
N PRO A 139 1.18 5.44 -23.38
CA PRO A 139 0.68 6.11 -24.58
C PRO A 139 -0.84 6.33 -24.46
N GLY A 140 -1.25 7.55 -24.21
CA GLY A 140 -2.65 7.89 -24.04
C GLY A 140 -2.88 9.33 -23.66
N THR A 141 -4.11 9.64 -23.31
CA THR A 141 -4.49 10.95 -22.80
C THR A 141 -4.17 11.05 -21.32
N ALA A 142 -3.42 12.06 -20.92
CA ALA A 142 -3.14 12.34 -19.51
C ALA A 142 -4.44 12.51 -18.71
N LYS A 143 -4.49 11.94 -17.52
CA LYS A 143 -5.63 11.93 -16.60
C LYS A 143 -5.14 11.96 -15.17
N HIS A 144 -6.06 12.06 -14.22
CA HIS A 144 -5.77 11.83 -12.82
C HIS A 144 -5.63 10.33 -12.54
N TYR A 145 -4.56 9.96 -11.84
CA TYR A 145 -4.30 8.61 -11.37
C TYR A 145 -3.94 8.62 -9.89
N PHE A 146 -4.41 7.61 -9.18
CA PHE A 146 -3.77 7.22 -7.93
C PHE A 146 -2.49 6.48 -8.26
N ARG A 147 -1.40 6.90 -7.66
CA ARG A 147 -0.09 6.27 -7.78
C ARG A 147 0.32 5.66 -6.46
N PHE A 148 0.58 4.37 -6.47
CA PHE A 148 1.08 3.60 -5.34
C PHE A 148 2.54 3.28 -5.59
N ASP A 149 3.44 3.76 -4.71
CA ASP A 149 4.88 3.57 -4.91
C ASP A 149 5.38 2.31 -4.17
N ASN A 150 6.34 1.61 -4.78
CA ASN A 150 7.08 0.50 -4.19
C ASN A 150 6.20 -0.70 -3.77
N LEU A 151 5.29 -1.12 -4.64
CA LEU A 151 4.52 -2.36 -4.44
C LEU A 151 5.30 -3.59 -4.95
N PRO A 152 5.21 -4.75 -4.27
CA PRO A 152 5.70 -6.02 -4.83
C PRO A 152 5.03 -6.33 -6.17
N ALA A 153 5.79 -6.86 -7.13
CA ALA A 153 5.28 -7.13 -8.47
C ALA A 153 4.12 -8.14 -8.48
N GLU A 154 4.17 -9.13 -7.59
CA GLU A 154 3.09 -10.12 -7.41
C GLU A 154 1.79 -9.46 -6.97
N VAL A 155 1.88 -8.45 -6.11
CA VAL A 155 0.72 -7.67 -5.63
C VAL A 155 0.16 -6.83 -6.77
N CYS A 156 1.02 -6.19 -7.57
CA CYS A 156 0.60 -5.42 -8.74
C CYS A 156 -0.12 -6.31 -9.75
N LEU A 157 0.45 -7.47 -10.08
CA LEU A 157 -0.17 -8.45 -10.97
C LEU A 157 -1.51 -8.96 -10.44
N GLU A 158 -1.59 -9.26 -9.12
CA GLU A 158 -2.85 -9.70 -8.51
C GLU A 158 -3.94 -8.62 -8.60
N ILE A 159 -3.59 -7.37 -8.30
CA ILE A 159 -4.54 -6.24 -8.38
C ILE A 159 -4.98 -6.04 -9.82
N ASP A 160 -4.05 -5.97 -10.74
CA ASP A 160 -4.30 -5.74 -12.17
C ASP A 160 -5.16 -6.86 -12.77
N THR A 161 -4.78 -8.13 -12.60
CA THR A 161 -5.55 -9.29 -13.09
C THR A 161 -6.98 -9.33 -12.54
N LYS A 162 -7.18 -8.87 -11.30
CA LYS A 162 -8.48 -8.95 -10.63
C LYS A 162 -9.41 -7.78 -10.96
N TYR A 163 -8.86 -6.60 -11.22
CA TYR A 163 -9.62 -5.37 -11.39
C TYR A 163 -9.44 -4.73 -12.77
N ASP A 164 -8.56 -5.28 -13.62
CA ASP A 164 -8.30 -4.84 -14.99
C ASP A 164 -7.92 -6.02 -15.89
N ASP A 165 -6.94 -5.85 -16.79
CA ASP A 165 -6.56 -6.83 -17.83
C ASP A 165 -5.35 -7.72 -17.48
N GLY A 166 -4.61 -7.43 -16.40
CA GLY A 166 -3.41 -8.14 -15.96
C GLY A 166 -2.16 -7.83 -16.77
N VAL A 167 -2.19 -6.79 -17.62
CA VAL A 167 -1.08 -6.41 -18.49
C VAL A 167 -0.48 -5.09 -18.02
N TRP A 168 0.74 -5.13 -17.54
CA TRP A 168 1.42 -4.05 -16.81
C TRP A 168 1.39 -2.65 -17.46
N ASN A 169 1.19 -2.52 -18.76
CA ASN A 169 1.25 -1.25 -19.49
C ASN A 169 -0.03 -0.92 -20.28
N THR A 170 -1.14 -1.58 -19.99
CA THR A 170 -2.45 -1.34 -20.63
C THR A 170 -3.55 -1.19 -19.56
N GLY A 171 -4.74 -0.81 -19.99
CA GLY A 171 -5.92 -0.73 -19.12
C GLY A 171 -5.99 0.51 -18.24
N SER A 172 -6.77 0.39 -17.17
CA SER A 172 -6.98 1.41 -16.16
C SER A 172 -6.03 1.29 -14.97
N ILE A 173 -5.36 0.14 -14.85
CA ILE A 173 -4.29 -0.12 -13.88
C ILE A 173 -3.02 -0.40 -14.67
N ALA A 174 -1.95 0.33 -14.40
CA ALA A 174 -0.69 0.18 -15.13
C ALA A 174 0.51 0.31 -14.20
N GLY A 175 1.54 -0.49 -14.44
CA GLY A 175 2.83 -0.40 -13.75
C GLY A 175 3.85 0.44 -14.52
N SER A 176 4.80 1.02 -13.83
CA SER A 176 5.93 1.71 -14.48
C SER A 176 6.95 0.76 -15.09
N VAL A 177 6.89 -0.51 -14.75
CA VAL A 177 7.75 -1.61 -15.23
C VAL A 177 6.96 -2.92 -15.24
N PRO A 178 7.39 -3.94 -16.04
CA PRO A 178 6.76 -5.26 -16.03
C PRO A 178 6.69 -5.90 -14.64
N TYR A 179 5.63 -6.68 -14.39
CA TYR A 179 5.41 -7.39 -13.12
C TYR A 179 6.27 -8.66 -13.03
N ASN A 180 7.57 -8.50 -12.87
CA ASN A 180 8.50 -9.61 -12.74
C ASN A 180 8.50 -10.15 -11.30
N ASN A 181 8.30 -11.45 -11.13
CA ASN A 181 8.25 -12.09 -9.82
C ASN A 181 9.50 -11.82 -8.98
N GLY A 182 9.34 -11.55 -7.68
CA GLY A 182 10.43 -11.23 -6.77
C GLY A 182 10.99 -9.80 -6.91
N THR A 183 10.38 -8.94 -7.73
CA THR A 183 10.79 -7.54 -7.89
C THR A 183 9.81 -6.57 -7.24
N THR A 184 10.21 -5.31 -7.17
CA THR A 184 9.32 -4.21 -6.74
C THR A 184 8.96 -3.36 -7.96
N VAL A 185 7.68 -3.06 -8.11
CA VAL A 185 7.18 -2.08 -9.09
C VAL A 185 7.29 -0.70 -8.45
N PRO A 186 8.15 0.19 -9.00
CA PRO A 186 8.35 1.51 -8.43
C PRO A 186 7.07 2.34 -8.35
N ARG A 187 6.16 2.17 -9.33
CA ARG A 187 4.91 2.91 -9.41
C ARG A 187 3.82 2.05 -10.04
N LEU A 188 2.73 1.84 -9.31
CA LEU A 188 1.48 1.32 -9.85
C LEU A 188 0.50 2.48 -9.95
N TYR A 189 -0.10 2.66 -11.11
CA TYR A 189 -1.10 3.67 -11.41
C TYR A 189 -2.48 3.03 -11.48
N SER A 190 -3.46 3.65 -10.84
CA SER A 190 -4.87 3.29 -10.96
C SER A 190 -5.64 4.53 -11.40
N LEU A 191 -6.34 4.44 -12.50
CA LEU A 191 -7.14 5.54 -13.04
C LEU A 191 -8.14 6.04 -11.98
N PHE A 192 -8.17 7.37 -11.80
CA PHE A 192 -9.09 8.05 -10.89
C PHE A 192 -10.51 8.11 -11.45
#